data_a20ac4157e75392f8545321004920d35
#
_entry.id   a20ac4157e75392f8545321004920d35
#
_cell.length_a   1.000
_cell.length_b   1.000
_cell.length_c   1.000
_cell.angle_alpha   90.00
_cell.angle_beta   90.00
_cell.angle_gamma   90.00
#
_symmetry.space_group_name_H-M   'P 1'
#
loop_
_entity.id
_entity.type
_entity.pdbx_description
1 polymer ?
#
loop_
_entity_poly.entity_id
_entity_poly.type
_entity_poly.pdbx_seq_one_letter_code
_entity_poly.pdbx_strand_id
1 'polypeptide(L)'
;MNIKAEQKQKVTLPSPLFRDPIYDCPTDPTVIWNEKEEQWYLLYTQRRATDVPIGVSWVHGTALGVATSRDGTKWLYRGTLEGLDIEPGHNTFWAPEIIEAEGLYHMYVSYITGIPNDWEYPRWMLHYTSTNLWDWRFEGRVDLDSERVIDACVYEIAPHTYKMWYKDEDKESRTYAAVSYDLYHWDAVGEEVADCGQEGPNVFELGGKIWMISDFWNGLAVYTSEDYTHWTRCEDILRESGTRAMDTGMGHHADVLVKDGRAFIFYFCHPYAGENEGDFTDEEKARFTERDRNKAVVQVAELKVEDQLVIVNT
;
A
#
# COMPACT_ATOMS: atom_id res chain seq x y z
N MET A 1 -29.16 -35.97 17.82
CA MET A 1 -28.35 -35.64 16.63
C MET A 1 -27.41 -34.50 17.02
N ASN A 2 -26.17 -34.84 17.40
CA ASN A 2 -25.19 -33.87 17.88
C ASN A 2 -24.52 -33.20 16.68
N ILE A 3 -24.87 -31.96 16.43
CA ILE A 3 -24.14 -31.12 15.49
C ILE A 3 -22.88 -30.67 16.24
N LYS A 4 -21.76 -31.30 15.93
CA LYS A 4 -20.44 -30.80 16.35
C LYS A 4 -20.26 -29.43 15.69
N ALA A 5 -20.16 -28.38 16.51
CA ALA A 5 -19.68 -27.10 16.05
C ALA A 5 -18.29 -27.29 15.46
N GLU A 6 -18.13 -27.06 14.17
CA GLU A 6 -16.83 -27.01 13.54
C GLU A 6 -16.04 -25.89 14.26
N GLN A 7 -15.00 -26.28 14.98
CA GLN A 7 -14.02 -25.35 15.49
C GLN A 7 -13.36 -24.71 14.27
N LYS A 8 -13.72 -23.44 13.95
CA LYS A 8 -12.98 -22.65 12.99
C LYS A 8 -11.52 -22.62 13.45
N GLN A 9 -10.67 -23.29 12.72
CA GLN A 9 -9.25 -23.34 13.00
C GLN A 9 -8.72 -21.90 12.99
N LYS A 10 -8.17 -21.43 14.11
CA LYS A 10 -7.59 -20.11 14.22
C LYS A 10 -6.38 -20.07 13.28
N VAL A 11 -6.50 -19.37 12.16
CA VAL A 11 -5.38 -19.18 11.22
C VAL A 11 -4.37 -18.28 11.91
N THR A 12 -3.16 -18.80 12.14
CA THR A 12 -2.06 -17.97 12.62
C THR A 12 -1.47 -17.25 11.41
N LEU A 13 -1.57 -15.94 11.40
CA LEU A 13 -0.95 -15.11 10.36
C LEU A 13 0.57 -15.11 10.55
N PRO A 14 1.36 -15.21 9.47
CA PRO A 14 2.82 -15.14 9.55
C PRO A 14 3.29 -13.73 9.89
N SER A 15 4.46 -13.63 10.53
CA SER A 15 5.11 -12.36 10.82
C SER A 15 6.64 -12.53 10.72
N PRO A 16 7.31 -11.77 9.86
CA PRO A 16 6.71 -10.95 8.81
C PRO A 16 5.97 -11.81 7.78
N LEU A 17 5.00 -11.22 7.07
CA LEU A 17 4.34 -11.87 5.96
C LEU A 17 5.30 -12.10 4.79
N PHE A 18 6.06 -11.05 4.46
CA PHE A 18 6.97 -11.07 3.32
C PHE A 18 8.20 -10.19 3.55
N ARG A 19 9.32 -10.63 2.99
CA ARG A 19 10.58 -9.88 2.87
C ARG A 19 11.07 -9.98 1.43
N ASP A 20 11.49 -8.87 0.87
CA ASP A 20 12.10 -8.87 -0.45
C ASP A 20 13.51 -9.50 -0.41
N PRO A 21 13.79 -10.56 -1.22
CA PRO A 21 15.06 -11.25 -1.16
C PRO A 21 16.21 -10.52 -1.86
N ILE A 22 15.92 -9.41 -2.57
CA ILE A 22 16.91 -8.67 -3.35
C ILE A 22 17.44 -7.47 -2.57
N TYR A 23 16.52 -6.57 -2.16
CA TYR A 23 16.87 -5.32 -1.49
C TYR A 23 16.39 -5.23 -0.04
N ASP A 24 15.64 -6.22 0.43
CA ASP A 24 15.12 -6.33 1.80
C ASP A 24 14.31 -5.09 2.24
N CYS A 25 13.58 -4.51 1.27
CA CYS A 25 12.76 -3.31 1.53
C CYS A 25 11.50 -3.28 0.64
N PRO A 26 10.56 -4.23 0.84
CA PRO A 26 9.25 -4.16 0.22
C PRO A 26 8.38 -3.15 0.96
N THR A 27 7.86 -2.15 0.26
CA THR A 27 6.96 -1.11 0.81
C THR A 27 5.74 -0.94 -0.07
N ASP A 28 4.75 -0.22 0.41
CA ASP A 28 3.56 0.17 -0.33
C ASP A 28 2.90 -1.05 -1.02
N PRO A 29 2.49 -2.08 -0.23
CA PRO A 29 1.96 -3.31 -0.80
C PRO A 29 0.54 -3.12 -1.33
N THR A 30 0.21 -3.80 -2.44
CA THR A 30 -1.16 -4.07 -2.87
C THR A 30 -1.37 -5.55 -3.09
N VAL A 31 -2.54 -6.09 -2.72
CA VAL A 31 -2.84 -7.52 -2.77
C VAL A 31 -4.09 -7.77 -3.61
N ILE A 32 -3.93 -8.54 -4.67
CA ILE A 32 -5.03 -8.83 -5.60
C ILE A 32 -5.09 -10.32 -5.97
N TRP A 33 -6.30 -10.81 -6.26
CA TRP A 33 -6.51 -12.17 -6.73
C TRP A 33 -6.35 -12.26 -8.25
N ASN A 34 -5.57 -13.22 -8.72
CA ASN A 34 -5.48 -13.55 -10.13
C ASN A 34 -6.41 -14.74 -10.42
N GLU A 35 -7.54 -14.47 -11.09
CA GLU A 35 -8.55 -15.47 -11.40
C GLU A 35 -8.01 -16.60 -12.31
N LYS A 36 -7.10 -16.27 -13.25
CA LYS A 36 -6.59 -17.24 -14.22
C LYS A 36 -5.59 -18.22 -13.60
N GLU A 37 -4.78 -17.73 -12.64
CA GLU A 37 -3.75 -18.53 -11.99
C GLU A 37 -4.22 -19.11 -10.66
N GLU A 38 -5.39 -18.70 -10.16
CA GLU A 38 -5.95 -19.08 -8.86
C GLU A 38 -4.94 -18.82 -7.73
N GLN A 39 -4.35 -17.61 -7.73
CA GLN A 39 -3.34 -17.18 -6.77
C GLN A 39 -3.54 -15.74 -6.34
N TRP A 40 -3.15 -15.44 -5.12
CA TRP A 40 -2.93 -14.09 -4.64
C TRP A 40 -1.63 -13.53 -5.21
N TYR A 41 -1.66 -12.29 -5.63
CA TYR A 41 -0.52 -11.49 -6.01
C TYR A 41 -0.31 -10.38 -4.98
N LEU A 42 0.92 -10.20 -4.56
CA LEU A 42 1.41 -9.07 -3.80
C LEU A 42 2.35 -8.30 -4.71
N LEU A 43 1.95 -7.09 -5.08
CA LEU A 43 2.82 -6.14 -5.77
C LEU A 43 3.27 -5.08 -4.76
N TYR A 44 4.47 -4.55 -4.92
CA TYR A 44 5.03 -3.62 -3.95
C TYR A 44 6.14 -2.77 -4.55
N THR A 45 6.38 -1.60 -3.97
CA THR A 45 7.57 -0.81 -4.25
C THR A 45 8.80 -1.56 -3.79
N GLN A 46 9.72 -1.88 -4.70
CA GLN A 46 10.99 -2.52 -4.34
C GLN A 46 12.04 -1.45 -4.02
N ARG A 47 11.98 -0.85 -2.82
CA ARG A 47 12.99 0.11 -2.35
C ARG A 47 14.33 -0.58 -2.16
N ARG A 48 15.45 0.16 -2.31
CA ARG A 48 16.80 -0.40 -2.42
C ARG A 48 17.62 -0.24 -1.13
N ALA A 49 17.11 -0.74 0.00
CA ALA A 49 17.76 -0.59 1.31
C ALA A 49 19.21 -1.11 1.38
N THR A 50 19.54 -2.12 0.58
CA THR A 50 20.88 -2.75 0.54
C THR A 50 21.83 -2.10 -0.46
N ASP A 51 21.37 -1.13 -1.24
CA ASP A 51 22.20 -0.35 -2.16
C ASP A 51 23.09 0.65 -1.39
N VAL A 52 23.97 1.35 -2.12
CA VAL A 52 24.77 2.46 -1.58
C VAL A 52 24.07 3.76 -1.96
N PRO A 53 23.30 4.38 -1.06
CA PRO A 53 22.48 5.52 -1.43
C PRO A 53 23.29 6.80 -1.54
N ILE A 54 22.81 7.73 -2.37
CA ILE A 54 23.13 9.13 -2.33
C ILE A 54 21.86 9.85 -1.93
N GLY A 55 21.86 10.50 -0.76
CA GLY A 55 20.64 11.10 -0.22
C GLY A 55 19.53 10.08 -0.06
N VAL A 56 18.34 10.39 -0.54
CA VAL A 56 17.15 9.52 -0.48
C VAL A 56 17.03 8.54 -1.66
N SER A 57 18.06 8.38 -2.49
CA SER A 57 17.97 7.53 -3.69
C SER A 57 17.60 6.07 -3.43
N TRP A 58 17.79 5.58 -2.22
CA TRP A 58 17.40 4.22 -1.83
C TRP A 58 15.89 4.01 -1.75
N VAL A 59 15.09 5.06 -1.51
CA VAL A 59 13.62 4.96 -1.49
C VAL A 59 13.03 4.87 -2.90
N HIS A 60 13.80 5.27 -3.92
CA HIS A 60 13.40 5.22 -5.31
C HIS A 60 13.54 3.80 -5.85
N GLY A 61 12.48 3.00 -5.75
CA GLY A 61 12.39 1.68 -6.35
C GLY A 61 12.37 1.78 -7.88
N THR A 62 13.29 1.10 -8.56
CA THR A 62 13.38 1.10 -10.03
C THR A 62 12.54 0.01 -10.69
N ALA A 63 11.79 -0.74 -9.91
CA ALA A 63 10.86 -1.76 -10.34
C ALA A 63 9.79 -2.00 -9.27
N LEU A 64 8.68 -2.58 -9.68
CA LEU A 64 7.69 -3.15 -8.77
C LEU A 64 8.01 -4.63 -8.57
N GLY A 65 8.17 -5.04 -7.31
CA GLY A 65 8.35 -6.45 -6.96
C GLY A 65 7.03 -7.21 -7.00
N VAL A 66 7.12 -8.51 -7.31
CA VAL A 66 5.96 -9.41 -7.37
C VAL A 66 6.23 -10.65 -6.52
N ALA A 67 5.31 -10.95 -5.62
CA ALA A 67 5.24 -12.24 -4.94
C ALA A 67 3.86 -12.86 -5.11
N THR A 68 3.77 -14.20 -5.07
CA THR A 68 2.50 -14.90 -5.21
C THR A 68 2.28 -15.89 -4.07
N SER A 69 1.00 -16.15 -3.77
CA SER A 69 0.60 -17.11 -2.75
C SER A 69 -0.71 -17.81 -3.15
N ARG A 70 -0.83 -19.10 -2.82
CA ARG A 70 -2.10 -19.84 -2.97
C ARG A 70 -2.99 -19.76 -1.74
N ASP A 71 -2.39 -19.54 -0.58
CA ASP A 71 -3.08 -19.61 0.71
C ASP A 71 -3.09 -18.27 1.48
N GLY A 72 -2.46 -17.22 0.92
CA GLY A 72 -2.33 -15.90 1.55
C GLY A 72 -1.33 -15.85 2.70
N THR A 73 -0.69 -16.97 3.05
CA THR A 73 0.25 -17.05 4.18
C THR A 73 1.69 -17.36 3.78
N LYS A 74 1.87 -18.06 2.67
CA LYS A 74 3.20 -18.44 2.14
C LYS A 74 3.40 -17.76 0.80
N TRP A 75 4.30 -16.80 0.76
CA TRP A 75 4.57 -15.98 -0.40
C TRP A 75 5.87 -16.37 -1.07
N LEU A 76 5.84 -16.50 -2.39
CA LEU A 76 6.98 -16.79 -3.22
C LEU A 76 7.32 -15.57 -4.07
N TYR A 77 8.52 -15.03 -3.89
CA TYR A 77 9.06 -14.00 -4.78
C TYR A 77 9.15 -14.51 -6.22
N ARG A 78 8.63 -13.74 -7.15
CA ARG A 78 8.55 -14.13 -8.57
C ARG A 78 9.43 -13.27 -9.48
N GLY A 79 9.97 -12.19 -9.01
CA GLY A 79 10.73 -11.22 -9.77
C GLY A 79 10.11 -9.83 -9.71
N THR A 80 10.39 -9.04 -10.71
CA THR A 80 9.86 -7.69 -10.89
C THR A 80 9.03 -7.60 -12.18
N LEU A 81 8.12 -6.63 -12.25
CA LEU A 81 7.44 -6.30 -13.49
C LEU A 81 8.43 -5.68 -14.47
N GLU A 82 8.34 -6.09 -15.72
CA GLU A 82 9.15 -5.57 -16.83
C GLU A 82 8.30 -4.71 -17.79
N GLY A 83 8.95 -3.80 -18.52
CA GLY A 83 8.31 -3.02 -19.57
C GLY A 83 7.40 -1.89 -19.09
N LEU A 84 7.55 -1.45 -17.83
CA LEU A 84 6.81 -0.31 -17.30
C LEU A 84 7.45 1.04 -17.65
N ASP A 85 8.74 1.08 -18.00
CA ASP A 85 9.42 2.32 -18.34
C ASP A 85 8.82 2.96 -19.60
N ILE A 86 8.41 4.21 -19.49
CA ILE A 86 7.86 5.01 -20.58
C ILE A 86 8.93 5.85 -21.30
N GLU A 87 10.13 5.88 -20.74
CA GLU A 87 11.29 6.59 -21.26
C GLU A 87 12.60 5.83 -20.93
N PRO A 88 13.70 6.07 -21.68
CA PRO A 88 14.96 5.36 -21.46
C PRO A 88 15.58 5.64 -20.10
N GLY A 89 16.21 4.62 -19.51
CA GLY A 89 16.95 4.71 -18.25
C GLY A 89 16.32 3.90 -17.15
N HIS A 90 16.78 4.11 -15.92
CA HIS A 90 16.13 3.60 -14.72
C HIS A 90 15.28 4.71 -14.13
N ASN A 91 13.98 4.45 -14.02
CA ASN A 91 13.01 5.40 -13.49
C ASN A 91 12.42 4.86 -12.19
N THR A 92 11.74 5.70 -11.46
CA THR A 92 11.18 5.36 -10.14
C THR A 92 9.70 4.99 -10.26
N PHE A 93 9.33 3.89 -9.63
CA PHE A 93 7.95 3.43 -9.48
C PHE A 93 7.63 3.25 -8.00
N TRP A 94 6.50 3.86 -7.53
CA TRP A 94 6.03 3.73 -6.17
C TRP A 94 4.56 3.37 -6.11
N ALA A 95 4.19 2.66 -5.04
CA ALA A 95 2.82 2.44 -4.60
C ALA A 95 1.87 2.03 -5.74
N PRO A 96 1.99 0.80 -6.25
CA PRO A 96 1.05 0.29 -7.23
C PRO A 96 -0.33 0.10 -6.60
N GLU A 97 -1.35 0.70 -7.17
CA GLU A 97 -2.75 0.42 -6.87
C GLU A 97 -3.37 -0.37 -8.00
N ILE A 98 -4.13 -1.42 -7.70
CA ILE A 98 -4.73 -2.28 -8.73
C ILE A 98 -6.19 -2.55 -8.43
N ILE A 99 -7.04 -2.24 -9.42
CA ILE A 99 -8.44 -2.63 -9.42
C ILE A 99 -8.72 -3.57 -10.61
N GLU A 100 -9.54 -4.60 -10.38
CA GLU A 100 -10.09 -5.44 -11.47
C GLU A 100 -11.48 -4.92 -11.83
N ALA A 101 -11.70 -4.67 -13.10
CA ALA A 101 -12.99 -4.29 -13.63
C ALA A 101 -13.20 -4.91 -15.01
N GLU A 102 -14.37 -5.55 -15.20
CA GLU A 102 -14.77 -6.14 -16.48
C GLU A 102 -13.76 -7.14 -17.07
N GLY A 103 -13.03 -7.87 -16.22
CA GLY A 103 -12.04 -8.87 -16.61
C GLY A 103 -10.69 -8.28 -17.03
N LEU A 104 -10.45 -7.02 -16.74
CA LEU A 104 -9.20 -6.30 -16.97
C LEU A 104 -8.67 -5.71 -15.66
N TYR A 105 -7.39 -5.88 -15.40
CA TYR A 105 -6.71 -5.24 -14.28
C TYR A 105 -6.24 -3.85 -14.71
N HIS A 106 -6.54 -2.84 -13.93
CA HIS A 106 -6.06 -1.47 -14.08
C HIS A 106 -5.07 -1.18 -12.94
N MET A 107 -3.87 -0.76 -13.29
CA MET A 107 -2.85 -0.35 -12.32
C MET A 107 -2.58 1.14 -12.43
N TYR A 108 -2.62 1.82 -11.30
CA TYR A 108 -2.17 3.20 -11.14
C TYR A 108 -0.90 3.19 -10.30
N VAL A 109 0.15 3.83 -10.79
CA VAL A 109 1.46 3.79 -10.14
C VAL A 109 2.09 5.18 -10.16
N SER A 110 2.65 5.59 -9.03
CA SER A 110 3.42 6.83 -8.92
C SER A 110 4.74 6.69 -9.66
N TYR A 111 5.08 7.67 -10.48
CA TYR A 111 6.24 7.63 -11.36
C TYR A 111 7.08 8.91 -11.25
N ILE A 112 8.41 8.73 -11.25
CA ILE A 112 9.39 9.82 -11.32
C ILE A 112 10.44 9.46 -12.36
N THR A 113 10.79 10.42 -13.24
CA THR A 113 11.90 10.27 -14.16
C THR A 113 13.23 10.17 -13.41
N GLY A 114 13.97 9.09 -13.65
CA GLY A 114 15.27 8.85 -13.04
C GLY A 114 15.19 8.34 -11.60
N ILE A 115 16.31 8.46 -10.89
CA ILE A 115 16.48 8.08 -9.48
C ILE A 115 17.00 9.31 -8.74
N PRO A 116 16.13 10.18 -8.27
CA PRO A 116 16.53 11.39 -7.54
C PRO A 116 17.25 11.07 -6.22
N ASN A 117 18.03 12.03 -5.75
CA ASN A 117 18.70 11.98 -4.45
C ASN A 117 18.07 12.95 -3.41
N ASP A 118 17.01 13.63 -3.79
CA ASP A 118 16.19 14.51 -2.96
C ASP A 118 14.70 14.38 -3.32
N TRP A 119 13.83 15.17 -2.68
CA TRP A 119 12.38 15.10 -2.81
C TRP A 119 11.78 16.11 -3.81
N GLU A 120 12.60 16.88 -4.53
CA GLU A 120 12.16 18.05 -5.30
C GLU A 120 11.70 17.75 -6.73
N TYR A 121 11.63 16.50 -7.13
CA TYR A 121 11.31 16.10 -8.50
C TYR A 121 9.80 16.01 -8.74
N PRO A 122 9.30 16.35 -9.95
CA PRO A 122 7.92 16.08 -10.35
C PRO A 122 7.61 14.59 -10.30
N ARG A 123 6.36 14.26 -9.98
CA ARG A 123 5.87 12.90 -9.91
C ARG A 123 4.44 12.82 -10.39
N TRP A 124 4.16 11.77 -11.14
CA TRP A 124 2.90 11.62 -11.85
C TRP A 124 2.29 10.27 -11.56
N MET A 125 0.98 10.19 -11.76
CA MET A 125 0.26 8.93 -11.77
C MET A 125 0.24 8.38 -13.19
N LEU A 126 0.75 7.16 -13.40
CA LEU A 126 0.67 6.44 -14.67
C LEU A 126 -0.39 5.35 -14.58
N HIS A 127 -1.10 5.14 -15.68
CA HIS A 127 -2.10 4.11 -15.83
C HIS A 127 -1.63 3.02 -16.78
N TYR A 128 -1.78 1.77 -16.34
CA TYR A 128 -1.51 0.57 -17.12
C TYR A 128 -2.68 -0.39 -17.04
N THR A 129 -2.83 -1.26 -18.05
CA THR A 129 -3.82 -2.35 -18.02
C THR A 129 -3.16 -3.70 -18.27
N SER A 130 -3.74 -4.76 -17.72
CA SER A 130 -3.27 -6.13 -17.89
C SER A 130 -4.43 -7.13 -17.83
N THR A 131 -4.28 -8.26 -18.52
CA THR A 131 -5.20 -9.41 -18.43
C THR A 131 -4.65 -10.54 -17.55
N ASN A 132 -3.43 -10.40 -17.01
CA ASN A 132 -2.74 -11.50 -16.31
C ASN A 132 -1.84 -11.04 -15.14
N LEU A 133 -1.81 -9.72 -14.82
CA LEU A 133 -0.95 -9.10 -13.81
C LEU A 133 0.59 -9.17 -14.10
N TRP A 134 0.98 -9.61 -15.29
CA TRP A 134 2.38 -9.68 -15.73
C TRP A 134 2.67 -8.78 -16.91
N ASP A 135 1.89 -8.90 -17.98
CA ASP A 135 2.05 -8.13 -19.19
C ASP A 135 1.19 -6.88 -19.09
N TRP A 136 1.84 -5.74 -18.86
CA TRP A 136 1.17 -4.46 -18.67
C TRP A 136 1.29 -3.59 -19.92
N ARG A 137 0.18 -3.02 -20.32
CA ARG A 137 0.10 -2.05 -21.40
C ARG A 137 -0.03 -0.66 -20.81
N PHE A 138 0.85 0.25 -21.20
CA PHE A 138 0.75 1.66 -20.85
C PHE A 138 -0.46 2.29 -21.53
N GLU A 139 -1.32 2.94 -20.78
CA GLU A 139 -2.53 3.62 -21.24
C GLU A 139 -2.35 5.13 -21.28
N GLY A 140 -1.58 5.69 -20.37
CA GLY A 140 -1.29 7.12 -20.33
C GLY A 140 -0.93 7.62 -18.93
N ARG A 141 -0.63 8.91 -18.86
CA ARG A 141 -0.55 9.66 -17.62
C ARG A 141 -1.96 10.07 -17.21
N VAL A 142 -2.29 9.89 -15.94
CA VAL A 142 -3.55 10.41 -15.38
C VAL A 142 -3.39 11.91 -15.13
N ASP A 143 -4.29 12.72 -15.67
CA ASP A 143 -4.33 14.16 -15.43
C ASP A 143 -5.10 14.47 -14.13
N LEU A 144 -4.36 14.94 -13.12
CA LEU A 144 -4.89 15.24 -11.78
C LEU A 144 -4.63 16.70 -11.38
N ASP A 145 -4.45 17.59 -12.35
CA ASP A 145 -4.20 19.03 -12.16
C ASP A 145 -3.00 19.35 -11.26
N SER A 146 -2.02 18.43 -11.16
CA SER A 146 -0.81 18.59 -10.36
C SER A 146 0.34 17.76 -10.93
N GLU A 147 1.57 18.20 -10.69
CA GLU A 147 2.79 17.48 -11.06
C GLU A 147 3.49 16.83 -9.86
N ARG A 148 2.81 16.73 -8.71
CA ARG A 148 3.34 16.12 -7.49
C ARG A 148 2.31 15.23 -6.80
N VAL A 149 1.75 14.28 -7.56
CA VAL A 149 0.72 13.35 -7.09
C VAL A 149 1.29 11.94 -6.93
N ILE A 150 0.94 11.29 -5.83
CA ILE A 150 1.34 9.90 -5.54
C ILE A 150 0.20 9.13 -4.86
N ASP A 151 0.39 7.82 -4.75
CA ASP A 151 -0.34 6.92 -3.86
C ASP A 151 -1.85 6.91 -4.13
N ALA A 152 -2.23 6.45 -5.31
CA ALA A 152 -3.63 6.25 -5.65
C ALA A 152 -4.25 5.12 -4.82
N CYS A 153 -5.52 5.28 -4.45
CA CYS A 153 -6.45 4.22 -4.11
C CYS A 153 -7.69 4.37 -4.98
N VAL A 154 -8.12 3.31 -5.65
CA VAL A 154 -9.28 3.34 -6.54
C VAL A 154 -10.35 2.38 -6.04
N TYR A 155 -11.58 2.89 -5.89
CA TYR A 155 -12.72 2.11 -5.43
C TYR A 155 -13.96 2.37 -6.30
N GLU A 156 -14.75 1.33 -6.58
CA GLU A 156 -16.04 1.47 -7.26
C GLU A 156 -17.10 1.89 -6.24
N ILE A 157 -17.48 3.17 -6.27
CA ILE A 157 -18.42 3.78 -5.31
C ILE A 157 -19.90 3.58 -5.70
N ALA A 158 -20.14 3.27 -6.96
CA ALA A 158 -21.45 2.91 -7.54
C ALA A 158 -21.21 2.19 -8.87
N PRO A 159 -22.18 1.45 -9.43
CA PRO A 159 -21.99 0.74 -10.70
C PRO A 159 -21.39 1.62 -11.80
N HIS A 160 -20.21 1.21 -12.30
CA HIS A 160 -19.40 1.94 -13.30
C HIS A 160 -19.08 3.39 -12.91
N THR A 161 -18.97 3.66 -11.61
CA THR A 161 -18.54 4.94 -11.07
C THR A 161 -17.40 4.70 -10.10
N TYR A 162 -16.22 5.14 -10.47
CA TYR A 162 -14.99 4.90 -9.72
C TYR A 162 -14.50 6.21 -9.11
N LYS A 163 -13.94 6.13 -7.92
CA LYS A 163 -13.32 7.24 -7.25
C LYS A 163 -11.87 6.88 -6.92
N MET A 164 -10.98 7.81 -7.19
CA MET A 164 -9.57 7.73 -6.84
C MET A 164 -9.31 8.73 -5.71
N TRP A 165 -8.66 8.29 -4.65
CA TRP A 165 -8.04 9.16 -3.66
C TRP A 165 -6.53 9.10 -3.85
N TYR A 166 -5.86 10.24 -3.69
CA TYR A 166 -4.42 10.36 -3.88
C TYR A 166 -3.85 11.48 -3.02
N LYS A 167 -2.53 11.44 -2.78
CA LYS A 167 -1.81 12.53 -2.13
C LYS A 167 -1.39 13.57 -3.16
N ASP A 168 -1.64 14.85 -2.89
CA ASP A 168 -1.07 15.97 -3.62
C ASP A 168 -0.04 16.69 -2.74
N GLU A 169 1.24 16.58 -3.08
CA GLU A 169 2.32 17.13 -2.26
C GLU A 169 2.47 18.65 -2.39
N ASP A 170 2.06 19.24 -3.51
CA ASP A 170 2.06 20.69 -3.69
C ASP A 170 0.95 21.34 -2.86
N LYS A 171 0.03 20.56 -2.35
CA LYS A 171 -1.13 20.99 -1.56
C LYS A 171 -1.06 20.43 -0.13
N GLU A 172 0.06 20.67 0.57
CA GLU A 172 0.29 20.30 1.97
C GLU A 172 0.23 18.78 2.23
N SER A 173 0.50 17.95 1.21
CA SER A 173 0.44 16.49 1.31
C SER A 173 -0.91 15.98 1.81
N ARG A 174 -2.01 16.59 1.39
CA ARG A 174 -3.36 16.21 1.77
C ARG A 174 -3.97 15.21 0.80
N THR A 175 -5.08 14.60 1.20
CA THR A 175 -5.82 13.66 0.35
C THR A 175 -6.80 14.42 -0.55
N TYR A 176 -6.59 14.26 -1.84
CA TYR A 176 -7.41 14.75 -2.95
C TYR A 176 -8.16 13.61 -3.59
N ALA A 177 -9.17 13.92 -4.40
CA ALA A 177 -9.92 12.89 -5.11
C ALA A 177 -10.22 13.28 -6.57
N ALA A 178 -10.46 12.24 -7.37
CA ALA A 178 -10.96 12.33 -8.74
C ALA A 178 -12.03 11.26 -8.98
N VAL A 179 -12.89 11.47 -9.95
CA VAL A 179 -13.98 10.54 -10.32
C VAL A 179 -13.81 10.12 -11.78
N SER A 180 -14.11 8.86 -12.07
CA SER A 180 -14.09 8.27 -13.40
C SER A 180 -15.32 7.38 -13.65
N TYR A 181 -15.72 7.26 -14.92
CA TYR A 181 -16.78 6.37 -15.36
C TYR A 181 -16.27 5.25 -16.29
N ASP A 182 -14.95 5.27 -16.57
CA ASP A 182 -14.35 4.31 -17.52
C ASP A 182 -12.94 3.85 -17.09
N LEU A 183 -12.42 4.32 -15.94
CA LEU A 183 -11.07 4.07 -15.42
C LEU A 183 -9.92 4.65 -16.26
N TYR A 184 -10.23 5.36 -17.34
CA TYR A 184 -9.23 5.98 -18.22
C TYR A 184 -9.21 7.50 -18.11
N HIS A 185 -10.37 8.10 -17.95
CA HIS A 185 -10.54 9.56 -17.84
C HIS A 185 -10.97 9.91 -16.43
N TRP A 186 -10.26 10.82 -15.80
CA TRP A 186 -10.47 11.22 -14.42
C TRP A 186 -10.74 12.71 -14.31
N ASP A 187 -11.82 13.05 -13.65
CA ASP A 187 -12.20 14.42 -13.34
C ASP A 187 -11.82 14.72 -11.88
N ALA A 188 -10.83 15.60 -11.65
CA ALA A 188 -10.42 15.99 -10.30
C ALA A 188 -11.58 16.71 -9.59
N VAL A 189 -11.92 16.26 -8.37
CA VAL A 189 -13.02 16.85 -7.58
C VAL A 189 -12.52 17.72 -6.42
N GLY A 190 -11.24 17.61 -6.05
CA GLY A 190 -10.60 18.49 -5.07
C GLY A 190 -10.18 17.77 -3.79
N GLU A 191 -9.93 18.58 -2.74
CA GLU A 191 -9.50 18.11 -1.43
C GLU A 191 -10.66 17.44 -0.67
N GLU A 192 -10.41 16.29 -0.09
CA GLU A 192 -11.41 15.57 0.72
C GLU A 192 -11.01 15.37 2.17
N VAL A 193 -9.72 15.21 2.45
CA VAL A 193 -9.23 15.10 3.84
C VAL A 193 -8.08 16.08 4.05
N ALA A 194 -8.27 16.98 4.99
CA ALA A 194 -7.42 18.16 5.20
C ALA A 194 -6.93 18.35 6.64
N ASP A 195 -7.23 17.43 7.54
CA ASP A 195 -6.92 17.56 8.96
C ASP A 195 -5.42 17.42 9.27
N CYS A 196 -4.69 16.68 8.44
CA CYS A 196 -3.22 16.54 8.51
C CYS A 196 -2.63 16.20 7.14
N GLY A 197 -1.30 16.37 7.02
CA GLY A 197 -0.55 15.77 5.91
C GLY A 197 -0.56 14.25 6.05
N GLN A 198 -0.72 13.54 4.92
CA GLN A 198 -0.81 12.08 4.89
C GLN A 198 -0.57 11.53 3.49
N GLU A 199 -0.37 10.22 3.40
CA GLU A 199 -0.14 9.50 2.14
C GLU A 199 -0.79 8.13 2.17
N GLY A 200 -0.79 7.41 1.04
CA GLY A 200 -1.30 6.05 0.96
C GLY A 200 -2.74 5.88 1.44
N PRO A 201 -3.72 6.68 0.96
CA PRO A 201 -5.11 6.42 1.29
C PRO A 201 -5.52 5.04 0.79
N ASN A 202 -6.31 4.31 1.59
CA ASN A 202 -6.92 3.05 1.17
C ASN A 202 -8.36 3.00 1.68
N VAL A 203 -9.31 2.81 0.76
CA VAL A 203 -10.76 2.86 1.02
C VAL A 203 -11.37 1.49 0.87
N PHE A 204 -12.20 1.10 1.83
CA PHE A 204 -12.86 -0.20 1.86
C PHE A 204 -14.18 -0.16 2.63
N GLU A 205 -15.03 -1.15 2.41
CA GLU A 205 -16.24 -1.36 3.20
C GLU A 205 -16.07 -2.51 4.18
N LEU A 206 -16.42 -2.29 5.45
CA LEU A 206 -16.41 -3.33 6.49
C LEU A 206 -17.46 -3.04 7.55
N GLY A 207 -18.22 -4.08 7.94
CA GLY A 207 -19.24 -3.95 8.99
C GLY A 207 -20.37 -2.99 8.65
N GLY A 208 -20.64 -2.78 7.36
CA GLY A 208 -21.68 -1.87 6.86
C GLY A 208 -21.30 -0.39 6.94
N LYS A 209 -20.03 -0.07 7.09
CA LYS A 209 -19.47 1.28 7.06
C LYS A 209 -18.41 1.39 5.97
N ILE A 210 -18.22 2.60 5.46
CA ILE A 210 -17.12 2.97 4.57
C ILE A 210 -15.98 3.48 5.43
N TRP A 211 -14.78 2.96 5.20
CA TRP A 211 -13.56 3.30 5.92
C TRP A 211 -12.51 3.82 4.97
N MET A 212 -11.70 4.76 5.45
CA MET A 212 -10.43 5.12 4.84
C MET A 212 -9.34 5.02 5.91
N ILE A 213 -8.22 4.44 5.55
CA ILE A 213 -6.96 4.53 6.31
C ILE A 213 -5.94 5.29 5.50
N SER A 214 -5.01 5.99 6.14
CA SER A 214 -3.96 6.76 5.46
C SER A 214 -2.75 6.90 6.36
N ASP A 215 -1.54 6.77 5.81
CA ASP A 215 -0.29 6.95 6.54
C ASP A 215 -0.06 8.44 6.83
N PHE A 216 0.00 8.82 8.09
CA PHE A 216 0.29 10.19 8.51
C PHE A 216 1.63 10.30 9.25
N TRP A 217 2.54 9.35 8.96
CA TRP A 217 3.89 9.23 9.54
C TRP A 217 3.92 9.08 11.07
N ASN A 218 2.82 8.61 11.62
CA ASN A 218 2.67 8.27 13.04
C ASN A 218 1.63 7.14 13.18
N GLY A 219 1.76 6.10 12.39
CA GLY A 219 0.77 5.06 12.19
C GLY A 219 -0.24 5.44 11.12
N LEU A 220 -1.40 4.82 11.13
CA LEU A 220 -2.46 5.06 10.14
C LEU A 220 -3.60 5.85 10.75
N ALA A 221 -3.89 6.98 10.13
CA ALA A 221 -5.09 7.76 10.33
C ALA A 221 -6.31 6.95 9.86
N VAL A 222 -7.40 6.95 10.63
CA VAL A 222 -8.62 6.24 10.28
C VAL A 222 -9.77 7.22 10.16
N TYR A 223 -10.55 7.05 9.10
CA TYR A 223 -11.76 7.85 8.85
C TYR A 223 -12.92 6.93 8.51
N THR A 224 -14.13 7.43 8.75
CA THR A 224 -15.37 6.80 8.28
C THR A 224 -16.22 7.77 7.49
N SER A 225 -17.01 7.25 6.56
CA SER A 225 -17.91 8.00 5.70
C SER A 225 -19.23 7.27 5.50
N GLU A 226 -20.28 8.01 5.17
CA GLU A 226 -21.59 7.49 4.75
C GLU A 226 -21.79 7.62 3.22
N ASP A 227 -20.90 8.37 2.53
CA ASP A 227 -21.13 8.77 1.13
C ASP A 227 -19.85 8.83 0.27
N TYR A 228 -18.71 8.30 0.75
CA TYR A 228 -17.40 8.34 0.09
C TYR A 228 -16.84 9.76 -0.16
N THR A 229 -17.39 10.79 0.47
CA THR A 229 -16.99 12.18 0.24
C THR A 229 -16.73 12.94 1.54
N HIS A 230 -17.60 12.78 2.52
CA HIS A 230 -17.47 13.43 3.82
C HIS A 230 -16.87 12.45 4.83
N TRP A 231 -15.66 12.75 5.28
CA TRP A 231 -14.88 11.90 6.15
C TRP A 231 -14.83 12.40 7.59
N THR A 232 -15.06 11.51 8.52
CA THR A 232 -14.94 11.79 9.96
C THR A 232 -13.78 11.01 10.54
N ARG A 233 -12.83 11.71 11.19
CA ARG A 233 -11.68 11.09 11.86
C ARG A 233 -12.14 10.17 12.99
N CYS A 234 -11.53 9.00 13.07
CA CYS A 234 -11.66 8.00 14.11
C CYS A 234 -10.36 7.85 14.91
N GLU A 235 -10.26 6.84 15.77
CA GLU A 235 -8.99 6.49 16.44
C GLU A 235 -7.99 5.89 15.44
N ASP A 236 -6.75 6.36 15.53
CA ASP A 236 -5.65 5.90 14.68
C ASP A 236 -5.25 4.45 15.05
N ILE A 237 -4.69 3.74 14.08
CA ILE A 237 -4.20 2.37 14.26
C ILE A 237 -2.71 2.27 13.91
N LEU A 238 -2.05 1.18 14.32
CA LEU A 238 -0.65 0.87 14.01
C LEU A 238 0.35 1.98 14.38
N ARG A 239 0.11 2.70 15.46
CA ARG A 239 1.01 3.74 15.99
C ARG A 239 2.15 3.17 16.82
N GLU A 240 1.93 2.01 17.39
CA GLU A 240 2.83 1.34 18.32
C GLU A 240 3.34 0.03 17.71
N SER A 241 4.49 -0.43 18.20
CA SER A 241 5.02 -1.74 17.83
C SER A 241 4.04 -2.86 18.15
N GLY A 242 3.91 -3.80 17.24
CA GLY A 242 3.19 -5.05 17.47
C GLY A 242 4.00 -6.01 18.37
N THR A 243 3.45 -7.17 18.64
CA THR A 243 4.08 -8.19 19.51
C THR A 243 4.73 -9.33 18.74
N ARG A 244 4.63 -9.31 17.40
CA ARG A 244 5.11 -10.39 16.53
C ARG A 244 6.51 -10.07 16.00
N ALA A 245 7.12 -11.08 15.36
CA ALA A 245 8.47 -10.95 14.81
C ALA A 245 8.55 -9.82 13.76
N MET A 246 9.52 -8.92 13.93
CA MET A 246 9.78 -7.77 13.03
C MET A 246 8.56 -6.82 12.85
N ASP A 247 7.59 -6.89 13.74
CA ASP A 247 6.41 -6.03 13.79
C ASP A 247 6.67 -4.89 14.78
N THR A 248 7.76 -4.17 14.55
CA THR A 248 8.29 -3.12 15.41
C THR A 248 8.14 -1.77 14.74
N GLY A 249 7.99 -0.73 15.55
CA GLY A 249 7.66 0.61 15.10
C GLY A 249 6.20 0.76 14.68
N MET A 250 5.93 1.85 14.00
CA MET A 250 4.61 2.12 13.44
C MET A 250 4.40 1.38 12.12
N GLY A 251 3.14 1.16 11.75
CA GLY A 251 2.77 0.71 10.41
C GLY A 251 2.66 1.87 9.45
N HIS A 252 3.04 1.62 8.20
CA HIS A 252 3.04 2.57 7.10
C HIS A 252 2.13 2.09 5.98
N HIS A 253 1.93 2.89 4.96
CA HIS A 253 1.12 2.73 3.75
C HIS A 253 0.61 1.29 3.57
N ALA A 254 -0.69 1.11 3.66
CA ALA A 254 -1.30 -0.21 3.76
C ALA A 254 -2.40 -0.41 2.73
N ASP A 255 -2.61 -1.68 2.37
CA ASP A 255 -3.74 -2.15 1.57
C ASP A 255 -4.67 -3.02 2.42
N VAL A 256 -5.97 -2.97 2.15
CA VAL A 256 -6.99 -3.75 2.88
C VAL A 256 -7.78 -4.63 1.93
N LEU A 257 -7.64 -5.92 2.13
CA LEU A 257 -8.44 -6.92 1.44
C LEU A 257 -9.66 -7.30 2.28
N VAL A 258 -10.85 -7.06 1.76
CA VAL A 258 -12.10 -7.55 2.37
C VAL A 258 -12.62 -8.75 1.59
N LYS A 259 -12.77 -9.88 2.28
CA LYS A 259 -13.28 -11.13 1.69
C LYS A 259 -14.14 -11.90 2.70
N ASP A 260 -15.30 -12.35 2.25
CA ASP A 260 -16.24 -13.16 3.05
C ASP A 260 -16.60 -12.52 4.43
N GLY A 261 -16.70 -11.18 4.46
CA GLY A 261 -17.01 -10.39 5.66
C GLY A 261 -15.86 -10.28 6.66
N ARG A 262 -14.66 -10.67 6.27
CA ARG A 262 -13.40 -10.46 7.01
C ARG A 262 -12.53 -9.48 6.27
N ALA A 263 -11.74 -8.70 7.01
CA ALA A 263 -10.78 -7.78 6.43
C ALA A 263 -9.37 -8.09 6.93
N PHE A 264 -8.41 -8.00 6.03
CA PHE A 264 -6.98 -8.17 6.31
C PHE A 264 -6.26 -6.92 5.82
N ILE A 265 -5.47 -6.33 6.71
CA ILE A 265 -4.60 -5.19 6.40
C ILE A 265 -3.18 -5.69 6.13
N PHE A 266 -2.62 -5.28 5.01
CA PHE A 266 -1.24 -5.52 4.62
C PHE A 266 -0.52 -4.18 4.71
N TYR A 267 0.46 -4.08 5.59
CA TYR A 267 1.19 -2.84 5.85
C TYR A 267 2.70 -3.11 5.88
N PHE A 268 3.51 -2.11 5.70
CA PHE A 268 4.92 -2.28 5.96
C PHE A 268 5.36 -1.55 7.23
N CYS A 269 6.46 -2.00 7.80
CA CYS A 269 7.18 -1.30 8.86
C CYS A 269 8.69 -1.39 8.63
N HIS A 270 9.41 -0.47 9.26
CA HIS A 270 10.88 -0.43 9.28
C HIS A 270 11.39 -1.01 10.60
N PRO A 271 11.65 -2.33 10.71
CA PRO A 271 11.85 -2.99 12.00
C PRO A 271 13.09 -2.53 12.77
N TYR A 272 14.02 -1.82 12.13
CA TYR A 272 15.28 -1.36 12.72
C TYR A 272 15.47 0.16 12.61
N ALA A 273 14.43 0.93 12.26
CA ALA A 273 14.52 2.38 12.15
C ALA A 273 14.60 3.07 13.51
N GLY A 274 15.01 4.33 13.51
CA GLY A 274 15.14 5.14 14.72
C GLY A 274 13.83 5.41 15.46
N GLU A 275 12.69 5.33 14.77
CA GLU A 275 11.34 5.42 15.34
C GLU A 275 11.03 4.29 16.34
N ASN A 276 11.81 3.21 16.30
CA ASN A 276 11.70 2.04 17.18
C ASN A 276 12.66 2.11 18.38
N GLU A 277 13.10 3.29 18.76
CA GLU A 277 14.12 3.44 19.81
C GLU A 277 13.75 2.78 21.15
N GLY A 278 12.45 2.70 21.47
CA GLY A 278 11.97 2.02 22.66
C GLY A 278 12.05 0.48 22.60
N ASP A 279 12.13 -0.10 21.41
CA ASP A 279 12.03 -1.54 21.19
C ASP A 279 13.38 -2.28 21.36
N PHE A 280 14.50 -1.54 21.37
CA PHE A 280 15.84 -2.11 21.41
C PHE A 280 16.69 -1.52 22.52
N THR A 281 17.58 -2.33 23.05
CA THR A 281 18.66 -1.88 23.96
C THR A 281 19.70 -1.06 23.19
N ASP A 282 20.47 -0.21 23.89
CA ASP A 282 21.54 0.58 23.28
C ASP A 282 22.60 -0.30 22.62
N GLU A 283 22.84 -1.51 23.15
CA GLU A 283 23.77 -2.48 22.56
C GLU A 283 23.25 -3.03 21.23
N GLU A 284 21.96 -3.28 21.10
CA GLU A 284 21.32 -3.74 19.85
C GLU A 284 21.34 -2.61 18.82
N LYS A 285 20.95 -1.39 19.20
CA LYS A 285 20.96 -0.21 18.33
C LYS A 285 22.34 0.09 17.76
N ALA A 286 23.40 -0.11 18.55
CA ALA A 286 24.78 0.10 18.12
C ALA A 286 25.24 -0.90 17.04
N ARG A 287 24.53 -2.00 16.86
CA ARG A 287 24.83 -3.02 15.84
C ARG A 287 24.13 -2.72 14.50
N PHE A 288 23.09 -1.89 14.50
CA PHE A 288 22.36 -1.58 13.28
C PHE A 288 23.15 -0.61 12.40
N THR A 289 23.37 -1.02 11.17
CA THR A 289 23.92 -0.18 10.11
C THR A 289 22.84 0.72 9.52
N GLU A 290 23.21 1.69 8.70
CA GLU A 290 22.26 2.49 7.92
C GLU A 290 21.38 1.60 7.02
N ARG A 291 21.98 0.57 6.40
CA ARG A 291 21.25 -0.41 5.60
C ARG A 291 20.23 -1.21 6.41
N ASP A 292 20.53 -1.53 7.67
CA ASP A 292 19.57 -2.20 8.54
C ASP A 292 18.37 -1.30 8.82
N ARG A 293 18.61 -0.01 9.08
CA ARG A 293 17.55 0.97 9.35
C ARG A 293 16.66 1.23 8.13
N ASN A 294 17.20 1.11 6.93
CA ASN A 294 16.45 1.27 5.68
C ASN A 294 15.58 0.07 5.31
N LYS A 295 15.81 -1.10 5.94
CA LYS A 295 15.01 -2.31 5.65
C LYS A 295 13.55 -2.11 6.01
N ALA A 296 12.70 -2.74 5.22
CA ALA A 296 11.27 -2.84 5.52
C ALA A 296 10.80 -4.30 5.38
N VAL A 297 9.69 -4.60 5.99
CA VAL A 297 8.99 -5.88 5.85
C VAL A 297 7.50 -5.65 5.67
N VAL A 298 6.84 -6.51 4.91
CA VAL A 298 5.37 -6.50 4.85
C VAL A 298 4.83 -7.36 5.98
N GLN A 299 3.90 -6.82 6.72
CA GLN A 299 3.13 -7.48 7.76
C GLN A 299 1.68 -7.70 7.31
N VAL A 300 0.95 -8.54 8.03
CA VAL A 300 -0.49 -8.72 7.86
C VAL A 300 -1.17 -8.86 9.19
N ALA A 301 -2.32 -8.23 9.36
CA ALA A 301 -3.19 -8.38 10.53
C ALA A 301 -4.66 -8.49 10.10
N GLU A 302 -5.53 -8.94 10.98
CA GLU A 302 -6.98 -8.91 10.75
C GLU A 302 -7.54 -7.60 11.30
N LEU A 303 -8.39 -6.93 10.49
CA LEU A 303 -9.19 -5.79 10.91
C LEU A 303 -10.58 -6.25 11.36
N LYS A 304 -11.09 -5.64 12.41
CA LYS A 304 -12.46 -5.81 12.87
C LYS A 304 -13.10 -4.47 13.17
N VAL A 305 -14.42 -4.43 13.01
CA VAL A 305 -15.23 -3.31 13.49
C VAL A 305 -15.84 -3.70 14.83
N GLU A 306 -15.47 -2.97 15.85
CA GLU A 306 -16.15 -2.94 17.15
C GLU A 306 -16.89 -1.60 17.23
N ASP A 307 -16.70 -0.76 18.25
CA ASP A 307 -17.17 0.63 18.20
C ASP A 307 -16.36 1.43 17.15
N GLN A 308 -15.10 1.05 16.94
CA GLN A 308 -14.15 1.60 15.99
C GLN A 308 -13.48 0.49 15.18
N LEU A 309 -12.60 0.85 14.25
CA LEU A 309 -11.74 -0.08 13.53
C LEU A 309 -10.59 -0.53 14.45
N VAL A 310 -10.44 -1.84 14.63
CA VAL A 310 -9.41 -2.39 15.52
C VAL A 310 -8.58 -3.45 14.82
N ILE A 311 -7.29 -3.52 15.18
CA ILE A 311 -6.35 -4.54 14.73
C ILE A 311 -6.40 -5.74 15.67
N VAL A 312 -6.45 -6.93 15.10
CA VAL A 312 -6.43 -8.18 15.86
C VAL A 312 -5.27 -9.04 15.39
N ASN A 313 -4.62 -9.71 16.33
CA ASN A 313 -3.47 -10.59 16.09
C ASN A 313 -2.20 -9.88 15.58
N THR A 314 -1.89 -8.74 16.17
CA THR A 314 -0.57 -8.11 16.07
C THR A 314 0.34 -8.55 17.21
#